data_2dea213b58dabc3897037975326f0cf4
#
_entry.id   2dea213b58dabc3897037975326f0cf4
#
_cell.length_a   1.000
_cell.length_b   1.000
_cell.length_c   1.000
_cell.angle_alpha   90.00
_cell.angle_beta   90.00
_cell.angle_gamma   90.00
#
_symmetry.space_group_name_H-M   'P 1'
#
loop_
_entity.id
_entity.type
_entity.pdbx_description
1 polymer ?
#
loop_
_entity_poly.entity_id
_entity_poly.type
_entity_poly.pdbx_seq_one_letter_code
_entity_poly.pdbx_strand_id
1 'polypeptide(L)' 'ERKILMQSETIQIHTEFIKLQDLLKFAGAVETGGDAKLIIQEGRVAVNGEVCTMRGKKLRPGDRAVIDDETELVVQ' A
#
# COMPACT_ATOMS: atom_id res chain seq x y z
N GLU A 1 11.38 24.67 2.53
CA GLU A 1 10.93 24.09 2.35
C GLU A 1 9.91 23.57 2.58
N ARG A 2 9.36 23.39 2.19
CA ARG A 2 8.30 22.95 2.33
C ARG A 2 7.90 21.69 2.43
N LYS A 3 7.15 21.42 2.81
CA LYS A 3 7.00 20.11 3.15
C LYS A 3 5.73 19.56 2.69
N ILE A 4 5.76 18.46 2.06
CA ILE A 4 4.58 17.79 1.54
C ILE A 4 3.99 16.95 2.65
N LEU A 5 2.70 17.15 2.89
CA LEU A 5 2.02 16.36 3.89
C LEU A 5 1.57 15.05 3.28
N MET A 6 2.00 13.96 3.86
CA MET A 6 1.59 12.64 3.41
C MET A 6 0.20 12.33 3.93
N GLN A 7 -0.66 11.85 3.05
CA GLN A 7 -1.97 11.36 3.45
C GLN A 7 -1.82 9.99 4.08
N SER A 8 -2.52 9.77 5.17
CA SER A 8 -2.43 8.50 5.88
C SER A 8 -3.84 7.97 6.11
N GLU A 9 -4.04 6.70 5.77
CA GLU A 9 -5.32 6.02 6.01
C GLU A 9 -5.05 4.74 6.77
N THR A 10 -5.95 4.44 7.68
CA THR A 10 -5.90 3.18 8.41
C THR A 10 -6.89 2.23 7.77
N ILE A 11 -6.41 1.06 7.39
CA ILE A 11 -7.22 0.04 6.74
C ILE A 11 -7.39 -1.11 7.70
N GLN A 12 -8.60 -1.29 8.19
CA GLN A 12 -8.88 -2.35 9.15
C GLN A 12 -9.21 -3.64 8.40
N ILE A 13 -8.51 -4.72 8.75
CA ILE A 13 -8.78 -6.03 8.17
C ILE A 13 -9.29 -6.94 9.25
N HIS A 14 -10.00 -7.99 8.84
CA HIS A 14 -10.54 -8.99 9.76
C HIS A 14 -9.92 -10.36 9.51
N THR A 15 -8.81 -10.39 8.78
CA THR A 15 -8.07 -11.60 8.45
C THR A 15 -6.68 -11.45 9.03
N GLU A 16 -5.88 -12.52 8.97
CA GLU A 16 -4.52 -12.46 9.48
C GLU A 16 -3.64 -11.52 8.70
N PHE A 17 -3.91 -11.39 7.42
CA PHE A 17 -3.11 -10.54 6.54
C PHE A 17 -3.93 -10.11 5.34
N ILE A 18 -3.42 -9.13 4.62
CA ILE A 18 -3.98 -8.72 3.35
C ILE A 18 -2.82 -8.64 2.35
N LYS A 19 -3.05 -9.08 1.13
CA LYS A 19 -2.02 -8.98 0.11
C LYS A 19 -1.89 -7.55 -0.35
N LEU A 20 -0.68 -7.15 -0.73
CA LEU A 20 -0.42 -5.77 -1.12
C LEU A 20 -1.36 -5.29 -2.22
N GLN A 21 -1.56 -6.10 -3.28
CA GLN A 21 -2.44 -5.70 -4.37
C GLN A 21 -3.87 -5.47 -3.87
N ASP A 22 -4.31 -6.31 -2.94
CA ASP A 22 -5.66 -6.18 -2.40
C ASP A 22 -5.78 -4.97 -1.50
N LEU A 23 -4.74 -4.65 -0.75
CA LEU A 23 -4.71 -3.48 0.10
C LEU A 23 -4.89 -2.21 -0.74
N LEU A 24 -4.20 -2.11 -1.87
CA LEU A 24 -4.31 -0.94 -2.73
C LEU A 24 -5.71 -0.80 -3.30
N LYS A 25 -6.33 -1.90 -3.68
CA LYS A 25 -7.70 -1.88 -4.20
C LYS A 25 -8.67 -1.51 -3.09
N PHE A 26 -8.51 -2.13 -1.94
CA PHE A 26 -9.43 -1.94 -0.83
C PHE A 26 -9.40 -0.48 -0.35
N ALA A 27 -8.25 0.14 -0.39
CA ALA A 27 -8.11 1.54 0.03
C ALA A 27 -8.55 2.52 -1.06
N GLY A 28 -8.86 2.03 -2.25
CA GLY A 28 -9.25 2.91 -3.34
C GLY A 28 -8.08 3.60 -4.01
N ALA A 29 -6.86 3.16 -3.74
CA ALA A 29 -5.69 3.76 -4.38
C ALA A 29 -5.59 3.38 -5.84
N VAL A 30 -6.17 2.24 -6.19
CA VAL A 30 -6.29 1.80 -7.59
C VAL A 30 -7.69 1.23 -7.77
N GLU A 31 -8.13 1.12 -9.01
CA GLU A 31 -9.47 0.64 -9.31
C GLU A 31 -9.52 -0.85 -9.60
N THR A 32 -8.44 -1.39 -10.15
CA THR A 32 -8.43 -2.80 -10.57
C THR A 32 -7.16 -3.48 -10.10
N GLY A 33 -7.18 -4.83 -10.14
CA GLY A 33 -5.98 -5.60 -9.83
C GLY A 33 -4.87 -5.36 -10.83
N GLY A 34 -5.24 -5.09 -12.10
CA GLY A 34 -4.23 -4.78 -13.11
C GLY A 34 -3.51 -3.48 -12.82
N ASP A 35 -4.26 -2.48 -12.34
CA ASP A 35 -3.65 -1.21 -11.96
C ASP A 35 -2.72 -1.41 -10.78
N ALA A 36 -3.14 -2.21 -9.80
CA ALA A 36 -2.30 -2.49 -8.64
C ALA A 36 -1.01 -3.17 -9.07
N LYS A 37 -1.13 -4.17 -9.94
CA LYS A 37 0.04 -4.87 -10.43
C LYS A 37 1.02 -3.92 -11.08
N LEU A 38 0.51 -3.01 -11.90
CA LEU A 38 1.34 -2.08 -12.65
C LEU A 38 2.15 -1.18 -11.72
N ILE A 39 1.50 -0.50 -10.78
CA ILE A 39 2.23 0.44 -9.92
C ILE A 39 3.17 -0.28 -8.96
N ILE A 40 2.81 -1.50 -8.53
CA ILE A 40 3.71 -2.27 -7.68
C ILE A 40 4.95 -2.67 -8.45
N GLN A 41 4.79 -3.16 -9.67
CA GLN A 41 5.92 -3.59 -10.46
C GLN A 41 6.80 -2.45 -10.94
N GLU A 42 6.24 -1.24 -10.99
CA GLU A 42 7.02 -0.06 -11.35
C GLU A 42 7.85 0.46 -10.18
N GLY A 43 7.73 -0.15 -9.00
CA GLY A 43 8.52 0.27 -7.85
C GLY A 43 7.96 1.49 -7.15
N ARG A 44 6.68 1.78 -7.34
CA ARG A 44 6.05 2.97 -6.76
C ARG A 44 5.50 2.75 -5.36
N VAL A 45 5.61 1.52 -4.86
CA VAL A 45 5.05 1.16 -3.55
C VAL A 45 6.15 0.67 -2.65
N ALA A 46 6.21 1.21 -1.44
CA ALA A 46 7.14 0.76 -0.41
C ALA A 46 6.36 0.12 0.73
N VAL A 47 6.88 -0.96 1.27
CA VAL A 47 6.28 -1.62 2.43
C VAL A 47 7.27 -1.51 3.58
N ASN A 48 6.81 -0.91 4.67
CA ASN A 48 7.65 -0.70 5.86
C ASN A 48 8.99 -0.05 5.51
N GLY A 49 8.96 0.91 4.57
CA GLY A 49 10.12 1.69 4.22
C GLY A 49 10.97 1.13 3.08
N GLU A 50 10.60 -0.01 2.53
CA GLU A 50 11.37 -0.62 1.44
C GLU A 50 10.51 -0.82 0.20
N VAL A 51 11.05 -0.48 -0.95
CA VAL A 51 10.32 -0.67 -2.21
C VAL A 51 9.99 -2.16 -2.35
N CYS A 52 8.74 -2.43 -2.66
CA CYS A 52 8.26 -3.80 -2.81
C CYS A 52 7.61 -3.95 -4.17
N THR A 53 8.10 -4.90 -4.97
CA THR A 53 7.55 -5.17 -6.28
C THR A 53 6.74 -6.46 -6.32
N MET A 54 6.48 -7.04 -5.15
CA MET A 54 5.74 -8.29 -5.04
C MET A 54 4.29 -7.99 -4.72
N ARG A 55 3.39 -8.14 -5.69
CA ARG A 55 1.98 -7.85 -5.50
C ARG A 55 1.32 -8.77 -4.48
N GLY A 56 1.90 -9.94 -4.26
CA GLY A 56 1.38 -10.89 -3.29
C GLY A 56 1.97 -10.76 -1.90
N LYS A 57 2.73 -9.70 -1.64
CA LYS A 57 3.31 -9.47 -0.33
C LYS A 57 2.20 -9.39 0.72
N LYS A 58 2.35 -10.17 1.79
CA LYS A 58 1.35 -10.21 2.86
C LYS A 58 1.66 -9.14 3.90
N LEU A 59 0.68 -8.31 4.18
CA LEU A 59 0.79 -7.28 5.22
C LEU A 59 -0.14 -7.64 6.36
N ARG A 60 0.36 -7.51 7.58
CA ARG A 60 -0.38 -7.82 8.79
C ARG A 60 -0.65 -6.53 9.55
N PRO A 61 -1.55 -6.57 10.54
CA PRO A 61 -1.77 -5.37 11.36
C PRO A 61 -0.45 -4.84 11.90
N GLY A 62 -0.22 -3.53 11.71
CA GLY A 62 1.03 -2.89 12.06
C GLY A 62 1.92 -2.62 10.87
N ASP A 63 1.70 -3.30 9.75
CA ASP A 63 2.47 -3.04 8.54
C ASP A 63 1.88 -1.87 7.80
N ARG A 64 2.69 -1.24 6.96
CA ARG A 64 2.24 -0.08 6.21
C ARG A 64 2.80 -0.09 4.80
N ALA A 65 2.06 0.49 3.89
CA ALA A 65 2.46 0.64 2.50
C ALA A 65 2.37 2.11 2.13
N VAL A 66 3.36 2.60 1.40
CA VAL A 66 3.39 3.99 0.94
C VAL A 66 3.44 3.99 -0.58
N ILE A 67 2.56 4.77 -1.20
CA ILE A 67 2.44 4.85 -2.64
C ILE A 67 2.92 6.23 -3.09
N ASP A 68 3.92 6.25 -3.98
CA ASP A 68 4.47 7.48 -4.58
C ASP A 68 4.91 8.50 -3.53
N ASP A 69 5.30 8.04 -2.33
CA ASP A 69 5.71 8.91 -1.23
C ASP A 69 4.62 9.92 -0.85
N GLU A 70 3.38 9.66 -1.20
CA GLU A 70 2.27 10.57 -0.94
C GLU A 70 1.21 9.99 -0.04
N THR A 71 0.95 8.71 -0.17
CA THR A 71 -0.17 8.08 0.53
C THR A 71 0.34 6.91 1.34
N GLU A 72 0.05 6.94 2.64
CA GLU A 72 0.42 5.86 3.53
C GLU A 72 -0.83 5.08 3.92
N LEU A 73 -0.77 3.77 3.80
CA LEU A 73 -1.85 2.88 4.19
C LEU A 73 -1.35 2.04 5.35
N VAL A 74 -1.98 2.18 6.50
CA VAL A 74 -1.60 1.43 7.70
C VAL A 74 -2.59 0.32 7.90
N VAL A 75 -2.12 -0.92 7.98
CA VAL A 75 -2.98 -2.08 8.20
C VAL A 75 -3.24 -2.20 9.69
N GLN A 76 -4.51 -2.45 10.02
CA GLN A 76 -4.89 -2.53 11.41
C GLN A 76 -5.87 -3.66 11.68
#